data_6a5b4942e500817b7c030d45afe0e2cc
#
_entry.id   6a5b4942e500817b7c030d45afe0e2cc
#
_cell.length_a   1.000
_cell.length_b   1.000
_cell.length_c   1.000
_cell.angle_alpha   90.00
_cell.angle_beta   90.00
_cell.angle_gamma   90.00
#
_symmetry.space_group_name_H-M   'P 1'
#
loop_
_entity.id
_entity.type
_entity.pdbx_description
1 polymer ?
#
loop_
_entity_poly.entity_id
_entity_poly.type
_entity_poly.pdbx_seq_one_letter_code
_entity_poly.pdbx_strand_id
1 'polypeptide(L)'
;MATQTEMKKAMSAAAQTGAANAQKMVEDGTAQARVAVEKTMETANRTAGDMMKAAEDAAEFSRGNLEALTKASQLYVTGVQDLSRQTLAIFQAFSEQAIEGMKAMSSMKSMKDAADFQATFTKTAFERAMNDSTKLSEAAIKVAETAIEPISARMTLAMEKVGKPVAA
;
A
#
# COMPACT_ATOMS: atom_id res chain seq x y z
N MET A 1 -43.08 28.02 -80.95
CA MET A 1 -41.80 28.63 -80.48
C MET A 1 -41.75 28.76 -78.90
N ALA A 2 -42.83 28.47 -78.23
CA ALA A 2 -42.85 28.56 -76.71
C ALA A 2 -42.10 27.44 -75.98
N THR A 3 -42.00 26.24 -76.53
CA THR A 3 -41.44 25.05 -75.94
C THR A 3 -39.89 25.04 -75.66
N GLN A 4 -39.14 25.74 -76.56
CA GLN A 4 -37.65 25.80 -76.38
C GLN A 4 -37.20 26.75 -75.24
N THR A 5 -37.97 27.80 -75.01
CA THR A 5 -37.67 28.77 -73.95
C THR A 5 -38.02 28.20 -72.59
N GLU A 6 -39.09 27.45 -72.47
CA GLU A 6 -39.47 26.77 -71.22
C GLU A 6 -38.52 25.65 -70.88
N MET A 7 -38.05 24.88 -71.82
CA MET A 7 -37.07 23.81 -71.61
C MET A 7 -35.71 24.36 -71.18
N LYS A 8 -35.28 25.51 -71.76
CA LYS A 8 -34.05 26.22 -71.36
C LYS A 8 -34.16 26.73 -69.86
N LYS A 9 -35.33 27.26 -69.50
CA LYS A 9 -35.60 27.75 -68.17
C LYS A 9 -35.65 26.61 -67.13
N ALA A 10 -36.24 25.49 -67.49
CA ALA A 10 -36.28 24.29 -66.68
C ALA A 10 -34.87 23.65 -66.45
N MET A 11 -34.06 23.63 -67.55
CA MET A 11 -32.67 23.16 -67.44
C MET A 11 -31.79 24.10 -66.60
N SER A 12 -31.96 25.39 -66.68
CA SER A 12 -31.26 26.41 -65.91
C SER A 12 -31.66 26.31 -64.40
N ALA A 13 -32.94 26.13 -64.12
CA ALA A 13 -33.41 25.91 -62.71
C ALA A 13 -32.92 24.60 -62.15
N ALA A 14 -32.88 23.52 -62.92
CA ALA A 14 -32.35 22.24 -62.48
C ALA A 14 -30.82 22.28 -62.18
N ALA A 15 -30.08 23.02 -63.07
CA ALA A 15 -28.65 23.23 -62.88
C ALA A 15 -28.36 24.10 -61.66
N GLN A 16 -29.15 25.13 -61.37
CA GLN A 16 -29.01 25.94 -60.14
C GLN A 16 -29.36 25.16 -58.86
N THR A 17 -30.41 24.35 -58.92
CA THR A 17 -30.79 23.49 -57.74
C THR A 17 -29.74 22.41 -57.55
N GLY A 18 -29.16 21.83 -58.58
CA GLY A 18 -28.08 20.86 -58.48
C GLY A 18 -26.81 21.46 -57.87
N ALA A 19 -26.44 22.70 -58.31
CA ALA A 19 -25.30 23.41 -57.77
C ALA A 19 -25.48 23.77 -56.23
N ALA A 20 -26.69 24.25 -55.89
CA ALA A 20 -27.02 24.60 -54.55
C ALA A 20 -27.03 23.35 -53.59
N ASN A 21 -27.52 22.18 -54.08
CA ASN A 21 -27.47 20.93 -53.35
C ASN A 21 -26.04 20.40 -53.21
N ALA A 22 -25.20 20.53 -54.22
CA ALA A 22 -23.79 20.16 -54.14
C ALA A 22 -23.02 21.05 -53.15
N GLN A 23 -23.28 22.35 -53.11
CA GLN A 23 -22.69 23.25 -52.10
C GLN A 23 -23.12 22.88 -50.67
N LYS A 24 -24.40 22.62 -50.47
CA LYS A 24 -24.88 22.15 -49.14
C LYS A 24 -24.25 20.84 -48.71
N MET A 25 -24.10 19.87 -49.59
CA MET A 25 -23.41 18.60 -49.25
C MET A 25 -21.96 18.81 -48.90
N VAL A 26 -21.26 19.75 -49.56
CA VAL A 26 -19.87 20.08 -49.20
C VAL A 26 -19.79 20.83 -47.87
N GLU A 27 -20.68 21.76 -47.60
CA GLU A 27 -20.76 22.49 -46.32
C GLU A 27 -21.10 21.54 -45.16
N ASP A 28 -22.10 20.70 -45.30
CA ASP A 28 -22.50 19.72 -44.30
C ASP A 28 -21.40 18.66 -44.06
N GLY A 29 -20.74 18.23 -45.15
CA GLY A 29 -19.62 17.29 -45.07
C GLY A 29 -18.40 17.89 -44.36
N THR A 30 -18.08 19.17 -44.62
CA THR A 30 -16.97 19.86 -43.91
C THR A 30 -17.31 20.17 -42.48
N ALA A 31 -18.55 20.51 -42.15
CA ALA A 31 -19.00 20.71 -40.77
C ALA A 31 -18.92 19.41 -39.97
N GLN A 32 -19.40 18.30 -40.53
CA GLN A 32 -19.28 16.98 -39.88
C GLN A 32 -17.83 16.53 -39.71
N ALA A 33 -16.98 16.77 -40.71
CA ALA A 33 -15.55 16.45 -40.58
C ALA A 33 -14.86 17.26 -39.47
N ARG A 34 -15.18 18.55 -39.35
CA ARG A 34 -14.66 19.39 -38.25
C ARG A 34 -15.08 18.89 -36.88
N VAL A 35 -16.36 18.57 -36.70
CA VAL A 35 -16.87 18.03 -35.43
C VAL A 35 -16.23 16.68 -35.12
N ALA A 36 -16.01 15.83 -36.11
CA ALA A 36 -15.33 14.53 -35.90
C ALA A 36 -13.86 14.73 -35.51
N VAL A 37 -13.13 15.65 -36.10
CA VAL A 37 -11.75 15.97 -35.75
C VAL A 37 -11.67 16.57 -34.35
N GLU A 38 -12.56 17.48 -33.99
CA GLU A 38 -12.62 18.09 -32.65
C GLU A 38 -12.89 17.08 -31.58
N LYS A 39 -13.87 16.19 -31.75
CA LYS A 39 -14.13 15.06 -30.83
C LYS A 39 -12.95 14.10 -30.72
N THR A 40 -12.28 13.82 -31.83
CA THR A 40 -11.10 12.95 -31.83
C THR A 40 -9.95 13.58 -31.04
N MET A 41 -9.70 14.87 -31.22
CA MET A 41 -8.68 15.62 -30.46
C MET A 41 -9.04 15.71 -28.98
N GLU A 42 -10.30 15.98 -28.64
CA GLU A 42 -10.76 16.01 -27.26
C GLU A 42 -10.57 14.63 -26.56
N THR A 43 -10.97 13.57 -27.26
CA THR A 43 -10.80 12.19 -26.77
C THR A 43 -9.31 11.84 -26.60
N ALA A 44 -8.47 12.21 -27.58
CA ALA A 44 -7.03 11.98 -27.51
C ALA A 44 -6.38 12.73 -26.32
N ASN A 45 -6.74 13.99 -26.11
CA ASN A 45 -6.25 14.79 -24.99
C ASN A 45 -6.72 14.23 -23.63
N ARG A 46 -7.96 13.78 -23.55
CA ARG A 46 -8.53 13.15 -22.36
C ARG A 46 -7.80 11.84 -22.04
N THR A 47 -7.63 10.99 -23.05
CA THR A 47 -6.89 9.72 -22.89
C THR A 47 -5.44 9.95 -22.48
N ALA A 48 -4.77 10.94 -23.07
CA ALA A 48 -3.40 11.30 -22.69
C ALA A 48 -3.32 11.80 -21.23
N GLY A 49 -4.29 12.63 -20.81
CA GLY A 49 -4.40 13.08 -19.41
C GLY A 49 -4.64 11.94 -18.41
N ASP A 50 -5.54 11.01 -18.77
CA ASP A 50 -5.83 9.84 -17.94
C ASP A 50 -4.63 8.88 -17.84
N MET A 51 -3.87 8.71 -18.92
CA MET A 51 -2.64 7.92 -18.91
C MET A 51 -1.55 8.56 -18.03
N MET A 52 -1.37 9.89 -18.09
CA MET A 52 -0.43 10.59 -17.23
C MET A 52 -0.81 10.44 -15.76
N LYS A 53 -2.09 10.60 -15.43
CA LYS A 53 -2.61 10.44 -14.07
C LYS A 53 -2.44 9.02 -13.56
N ALA A 54 -2.70 8.02 -14.39
CA ALA A 54 -2.46 6.62 -14.03
C ALA A 54 -0.98 6.33 -13.79
N ALA A 55 -0.07 6.94 -14.56
CA ALA A 55 1.37 6.82 -14.37
C ALA A 55 1.83 7.48 -13.06
N GLU A 56 1.31 8.66 -12.73
CA GLU A 56 1.58 9.35 -11.46
C GLU A 56 1.08 8.51 -10.27
N ASP A 57 -0.15 8.01 -10.33
CA ASP A 57 -0.74 7.16 -9.29
C ASP A 57 0.05 5.86 -9.10
N ALA A 58 0.57 5.26 -10.17
CA ALA A 58 1.42 4.07 -10.11
C ALA A 58 2.79 4.39 -9.48
N ALA A 59 3.38 5.53 -9.81
CA ALA A 59 4.65 5.97 -9.24
C ALA A 59 4.50 6.26 -7.74
N GLU A 60 3.43 6.96 -7.33
CA GLU A 60 3.13 7.23 -5.93
C GLU A 60 2.88 5.94 -5.15
N PHE A 61 2.14 5.00 -5.73
CA PHE A 61 1.91 3.69 -5.13
C PHE A 61 3.22 2.93 -4.90
N SER A 62 4.11 2.92 -5.90
CA SER A 62 5.43 2.28 -5.79
C SER A 62 6.30 2.92 -4.72
N ARG A 63 6.34 4.25 -4.64
CA ARG A 63 7.07 4.98 -3.59
C ARG A 63 6.55 4.63 -2.20
N GLY A 64 5.24 4.62 -2.01
CA GLY A 64 4.63 4.25 -0.74
C GLY A 64 4.90 2.80 -0.34
N ASN A 65 5.01 1.88 -1.30
CA ASN A 65 5.38 0.49 -1.00
C ASN A 65 6.84 0.38 -0.54
N LEU A 66 7.76 1.10 -1.19
CA LEU A 66 9.17 1.15 -0.77
C LEU A 66 9.33 1.78 0.62
N GLU A 67 8.60 2.85 0.90
CA GLU A 67 8.58 3.49 2.22
C GLU A 67 8.08 2.54 3.31
N ALA A 68 6.96 1.84 3.05
CA ALA A 68 6.42 0.84 3.97
C ALA A 68 7.40 -0.30 4.24
N LEU A 69 8.07 -0.80 3.20
CA LEU A 69 9.08 -1.86 3.34
C LEU A 69 10.30 -1.38 4.14
N THR A 70 10.77 -0.16 3.88
CA THR A 70 11.87 0.45 4.63
C THR A 70 11.50 0.61 6.10
N LYS A 71 10.31 1.14 6.38
CA LYS A 71 9.79 1.30 7.74
C LYS A 71 9.63 -0.03 8.46
N ALA A 72 9.07 -1.04 7.80
CA ALA A 72 8.95 -2.40 8.33
C ALA A 72 10.32 -2.99 8.70
N SER A 73 11.31 -2.84 7.83
CA SER A 73 12.67 -3.30 8.08
C SER A 73 13.32 -2.59 9.27
N GLN A 74 13.15 -1.28 9.39
CA GLN A 74 13.67 -0.49 10.53
C GLN A 74 13.02 -0.92 11.85
N LEU A 75 11.69 -1.09 11.86
CA LEU A 75 10.95 -1.55 13.04
C LEU A 75 11.38 -2.96 13.46
N TYR A 76 11.57 -3.86 12.50
CA TYR A 76 12.08 -5.19 12.76
C TYR A 76 13.49 -5.17 13.38
N VAL A 77 14.43 -4.45 12.78
CA VAL A 77 15.81 -4.35 13.28
C VAL A 77 15.84 -3.76 14.69
N THR A 78 15.08 -2.68 14.93
CA THR A 78 14.99 -2.06 16.27
C THR A 78 14.38 -3.04 17.28
N GLY A 79 13.30 -3.74 16.90
CA GLY A 79 12.65 -4.73 17.76
C GLY A 79 13.57 -5.91 18.11
N VAL A 80 14.34 -6.42 17.15
CA VAL A 80 15.34 -7.48 17.40
C VAL A 80 16.47 -6.98 18.32
N GLN A 81 16.92 -5.74 18.18
CA GLN A 81 17.89 -5.15 19.11
C GLN A 81 17.35 -5.06 20.53
N ASP A 82 16.10 -4.66 20.69
CA ASP A 82 15.46 -4.57 22.01
C ASP A 82 15.25 -5.97 22.64
N LEU A 83 14.86 -6.97 21.83
CA LEU A 83 14.82 -8.37 22.29
C LEU A 83 16.18 -8.87 22.76
N SER A 84 17.24 -8.54 22.01
CA SER A 84 18.62 -8.91 22.39
C SER A 84 19.02 -8.28 23.71
N ARG A 85 18.69 -6.99 23.92
CA ARG A 85 18.94 -6.30 25.20
C ARG A 85 18.16 -6.93 26.36
N GLN A 86 16.88 -7.27 26.14
CA GLN A 86 16.07 -7.96 27.16
C GLN A 86 16.65 -9.33 27.51
N THR A 87 17.07 -10.10 26.51
CA THR A 87 17.72 -11.40 26.73
C THR A 87 18.99 -11.27 27.52
N LEU A 88 19.85 -10.28 27.24
CA LEU A 88 21.05 -10.01 28.04
C LEU A 88 20.72 -9.60 29.48
N ALA A 89 19.70 -8.75 29.67
CA ALA A 89 19.26 -8.35 31.02
C ALA A 89 18.73 -9.53 31.81
N ILE A 90 17.99 -10.45 31.23
CA ILE A 90 17.51 -11.68 31.83
C ILE A 90 18.71 -12.56 32.25
N PHE A 91 19.70 -12.71 31.37
CA PHE A 91 20.91 -13.50 31.69
C PHE A 91 21.72 -12.88 32.82
N GLN A 92 21.90 -11.57 32.84
CA GLN A 92 22.57 -10.85 33.96
C GLN A 92 21.82 -11.05 35.26
N ALA A 93 20.52 -10.86 35.29
CA ALA A 93 19.70 -11.05 36.47
C ALA A 93 19.73 -12.50 36.98
N PHE A 94 19.77 -13.48 36.07
CA PHE A 94 19.96 -14.89 36.45
C PHE A 94 21.32 -15.14 37.09
N SER A 95 22.39 -14.56 36.50
CA SER A 95 23.76 -14.68 37.05
C SER A 95 23.90 -14.04 38.42
N GLU A 96 23.31 -12.84 38.59
CA GLU A 96 23.27 -12.15 39.92
C GLU A 96 22.52 -12.98 40.94
N GLN A 97 21.36 -13.53 40.61
CA GLN A 97 20.58 -14.40 41.49
C GLN A 97 21.37 -15.67 41.90
N ALA A 98 22.09 -16.27 40.95
CA ALA A 98 22.92 -17.43 41.25
C ALA A 98 24.06 -17.08 42.23
N ILE A 99 24.72 -15.93 42.06
CA ILE A 99 25.77 -15.46 42.95
C ILE A 99 25.20 -15.15 44.37
N GLU A 100 24.05 -14.47 44.44
CA GLU A 100 23.38 -14.19 45.70
C GLU A 100 22.95 -15.49 46.40
N GLY A 101 22.41 -16.44 45.65
CA GLY A 101 22.05 -17.76 46.16
C GLY A 101 23.26 -18.51 46.77
N MET A 102 24.40 -18.48 46.08
CA MET A 102 25.63 -19.09 46.60
C MET A 102 26.14 -18.41 47.87
N LYS A 103 26.11 -17.07 47.91
CA LYS A 103 26.48 -16.29 49.12
C LYS A 103 25.56 -16.62 50.31
N ALA A 104 24.25 -16.62 50.07
CA ALA A 104 23.27 -16.95 51.09
C ALA A 104 23.49 -18.37 51.64
N MET A 105 23.71 -19.34 50.77
CA MET A 105 23.95 -20.74 51.15
C MET A 105 25.22 -20.90 51.97
N SER A 106 26.29 -20.20 51.63
CA SER A 106 27.58 -20.27 52.39
C SER A 106 27.50 -19.65 53.75
N SER A 107 26.53 -18.80 54.03
CA SER A 107 26.34 -18.15 55.35
C SER A 107 25.42 -18.92 56.30
N MET A 108 24.77 -19.99 55.86
CA MET A 108 23.82 -20.77 56.64
C MET A 108 24.51 -21.67 57.65
N LYS A 109 24.01 -21.68 58.88
CA LYS A 109 24.55 -22.43 59.96
C LYS A 109 23.80 -23.75 60.32
N SER A 110 22.61 -23.90 59.67
CA SER A 110 21.75 -25.06 59.91
C SER A 110 21.44 -25.78 58.63
N MET A 111 21.48 -27.10 58.59
CA MET A 111 21.06 -27.91 57.42
C MET A 111 19.59 -27.72 57.07
N LYS A 112 18.75 -27.45 58.07
CA LYS A 112 17.33 -27.19 57.88
C LYS A 112 17.14 -25.86 57.12
N ASP A 113 17.82 -24.79 57.57
CA ASP A 113 17.73 -23.48 56.92
C ASP A 113 18.25 -23.54 55.48
N ALA A 114 19.28 -24.32 55.22
CA ALA A 114 19.83 -24.56 53.91
C ALA A 114 18.81 -25.28 52.99
N ALA A 115 18.09 -26.28 53.50
CA ALA A 115 17.06 -27.00 52.76
C ALA A 115 15.84 -26.12 52.45
N ASP A 116 15.37 -25.33 53.42
CA ASP A 116 14.24 -24.38 53.22
C ASP A 116 14.60 -23.28 52.24
N PHE A 117 15.82 -22.76 52.30
CA PHE A 117 16.32 -21.80 51.32
C PHE A 117 16.40 -22.39 49.92
N GLN A 118 16.98 -23.59 49.78
CA GLN A 118 17.10 -24.29 48.51
C GLN A 118 15.73 -24.47 47.87
N ALA A 119 14.72 -24.90 48.63
CA ALA A 119 13.36 -25.08 48.13
C ALA A 119 12.75 -23.74 47.64
N THR A 120 12.89 -22.68 48.45
CA THR A 120 12.37 -21.35 48.12
C THR A 120 13.11 -20.76 46.92
N PHE A 121 14.44 -20.87 46.88
CA PHE A 121 15.27 -20.39 45.79
C PHE A 121 14.92 -21.05 44.46
N THR A 122 14.76 -22.38 44.47
CA THR A 122 14.39 -23.14 43.28
C THR A 122 13.00 -22.70 42.73
N LYS A 123 12.03 -22.58 43.67
CA LYS A 123 10.68 -22.11 43.31
C LYS A 123 10.71 -20.73 42.70
N THR A 124 11.38 -19.77 43.32
CA THR A 124 11.50 -18.38 42.82
C THR A 124 12.24 -18.32 41.49
N ALA A 125 13.32 -19.10 41.33
CA ALA A 125 14.07 -19.18 40.08
C ALA A 125 13.19 -19.71 38.93
N PHE A 126 12.38 -20.74 39.21
CA PHE A 126 11.45 -21.30 38.22
C PHE A 126 10.34 -20.31 37.84
N GLU A 127 9.69 -19.68 38.82
CA GLU A 127 8.65 -18.67 38.59
C GLU A 127 9.19 -17.50 37.77
N ARG A 128 10.41 -17.04 38.04
CA ARG A 128 11.09 -15.99 37.30
C ARG A 128 11.38 -16.42 35.86
N ALA A 129 11.94 -17.61 35.67
CA ALA A 129 12.24 -18.15 34.35
C ALA A 129 10.96 -18.24 33.44
N MET A 130 9.84 -18.70 34.02
CA MET A 130 8.56 -18.76 33.34
C MET A 130 8.04 -17.37 32.96
N ASN A 131 8.12 -16.41 33.88
CA ASN A 131 7.70 -15.04 33.65
C ASN A 131 8.56 -14.35 32.57
N ASP A 132 9.86 -14.52 32.62
CA ASP A 132 10.80 -13.95 31.69
C ASP A 132 10.64 -14.58 30.29
N SER A 133 10.38 -15.87 30.19
CA SER A 133 10.05 -16.57 28.95
C SER A 133 8.76 -16.03 28.32
N THR A 134 7.72 -15.81 29.14
CA THR A 134 6.45 -15.24 28.68
C THR A 134 6.65 -13.82 28.15
N LYS A 135 7.35 -12.96 28.88
CA LYS A 135 7.66 -11.59 28.45
C LYS A 135 8.45 -11.55 27.13
N LEU A 136 9.43 -12.46 27.00
CA LEU A 136 10.24 -12.54 25.79
C LEU A 136 9.40 -12.99 24.59
N SER A 137 8.49 -13.94 24.78
CA SER A 137 7.55 -14.38 23.74
C SER A 137 6.59 -13.27 23.32
N GLU A 138 6.01 -12.57 24.29
CA GLU A 138 5.13 -11.42 24.01
C GLU A 138 5.86 -10.30 23.26
N ALA A 139 7.09 -9.99 23.67
CA ALA A 139 7.92 -9.01 23.01
C ALA A 139 8.28 -9.44 21.57
N ALA A 140 8.56 -10.71 21.32
CA ALA A 140 8.81 -11.24 19.99
C ALA A 140 7.59 -11.14 19.07
N ILE A 141 6.41 -11.48 19.59
CA ILE A 141 5.13 -11.31 18.85
C ILE A 141 4.90 -9.84 18.50
N LYS A 142 5.10 -8.94 19.47
CA LYS A 142 4.94 -7.51 19.27
C LYS A 142 5.89 -6.95 18.21
N VAL A 143 7.12 -7.41 18.17
CA VAL A 143 8.10 -7.05 17.12
C VAL A 143 7.57 -7.46 15.74
N ALA A 144 7.06 -8.69 15.61
CA ALA A 144 6.51 -9.19 14.36
C ALA A 144 5.27 -8.38 13.91
N GLU A 145 4.33 -8.13 14.82
CA GLU A 145 3.12 -7.34 14.55
C GLU A 145 3.48 -5.91 14.10
N THR A 146 4.35 -5.24 14.85
CA THR A 146 4.77 -3.86 14.56
C THR A 146 5.53 -3.77 13.23
N ALA A 147 6.35 -4.76 12.89
CA ALA A 147 7.07 -4.80 11.63
C ALA A 147 6.17 -5.05 10.43
N ILE A 148 5.08 -5.81 10.58
CA ILE A 148 4.14 -6.13 9.50
C ILE A 148 3.12 -5.00 9.28
N GLU A 149 2.82 -4.18 10.27
CA GLU A 149 1.80 -3.13 10.22
C GLU A 149 1.90 -2.21 9.00
N PRO A 150 3.07 -1.63 8.63
CA PRO A 150 3.20 -0.78 7.46
C PRO A 150 2.90 -1.50 6.15
N ILE A 151 3.24 -2.79 6.06
CA ILE A 151 2.99 -3.63 4.88
C ILE A 151 1.50 -3.95 4.77
N SER A 152 0.85 -4.31 5.88
CA SER A 152 -0.59 -4.60 5.94
C SER A 152 -1.43 -3.39 5.55
N ALA A 153 -1.05 -2.19 6.01
CA ALA A 153 -1.71 -0.94 5.63
C ALA A 153 -1.64 -0.70 4.11
N ARG A 154 -0.48 -0.98 3.49
CA ARG A 154 -0.33 -0.85 2.03
C ARG A 154 -1.12 -1.91 1.26
N MET A 155 -1.20 -3.13 1.79
CA MET A 155 -2.01 -4.20 1.19
C MET A 155 -3.51 -3.83 1.20
N THR A 156 -4.01 -3.25 2.27
CA THR A 156 -5.40 -2.75 2.36
C THR A 156 -5.66 -1.66 1.30
N LEU A 157 -4.76 -0.68 1.18
CA LEU A 157 -4.85 0.36 0.14
C LEU A 157 -4.79 -0.20 -1.28
N ALA A 158 -4.00 -1.25 -1.51
CA ALA A 158 -3.95 -1.93 -2.80
C ALA A 158 -5.29 -2.59 -3.12
N MET A 159 -5.90 -3.29 -2.17
CA MET A 159 -7.22 -3.92 -2.34
C MET A 159 -8.32 -2.90 -2.58
N GLU A 160 -8.31 -1.76 -1.90
CA GLU A 160 -9.27 -0.67 -2.13
C GLU A 160 -9.14 -0.05 -3.53
N LYS A 161 -7.91 0.08 -4.04
CA LYS A 161 -7.67 0.60 -5.40
C LYS A 161 -8.16 -0.39 -6.48
N VAL A 162 -7.94 -1.69 -6.29
CA VAL A 162 -8.37 -2.74 -7.23
C VAL A 162 -9.88 -2.96 -7.16
N GLY A 163 -10.51 -2.80 -6.00
CA GLY A 163 -11.94 -3.01 -5.80
C GLY A 163 -12.84 -1.86 -6.26
N LYS A 164 -12.28 -0.69 -6.63
CA LYS A 164 -13.07 0.40 -7.23
C LYS A 164 -13.22 0.13 -8.72
N PRO A 165 -14.47 -0.06 -9.24
CA PRO A 165 -14.68 -0.15 -10.67
C PRO A 165 -14.19 1.15 -11.33
N VAL A 166 -13.38 1.00 -12.37
CA VAL A 166 -13.00 2.12 -13.23
C VAL A 166 -14.32 2.70 -13.76
N ALA A 167 -14.70 3.88 -13.27
CA ALA A 167 -15.88 4.58 -13.77
C ALA A 167 -15.64 4.83 -15.25
N ALA A 168 -16.50 4.21 -16.07
CA ALA A 168 -16.50 4.30 -17.53
C ALA A 168 -16.95 5.71 -17.99
#